data_025dec3a962344faad275d0e47d8cea4
#
_entry.id   025dec3a962344faad275d0e47d8cea4
#
_cell.length_a   1.000
_cell.length_b   1.000
_cell.length_c   1.000
_cell.angle_alpha   90.00
_cell.angle_beta   90.00
_cell.angle_gamma   90.00
#
_symmetry.space_group_name_H-M   'P 1'
#
loop_
_entity.id
_entity.type
_entity.pdbx_description
1 polymer ?
#
loop_
_entity_poly.entity_id
_entity_poly.type
_entity_poly.pdbx_seq_one_letter_code
_entity_poly.pdbx_strand_id
1 'polypeptide(L)'
;MTPDRQFRSPVRHFWRWLIPALLLWAFALQGTRGLWSPDEGRYVDVALEMLKSGDWLRPHVNDEFAHVTKPPLTYWAVASSVELFGRHEWAARLPHALAFALSVLLVGAMGRRLVPERPWLPALVYATFVLPYVAAHVITTDTLLAFFTTAYAAAFVEARARRDSRGAGGYVAAGWAAAGLAFLAKGPPGLLPLAGLALFAWSERRIVGPTLYLSWSGLLLFVVLGFGWYLRVAFDQPDLVRYFLVDEFWNRLSSPQSHRNADAIGAVRVYGGTLLLGTLPWTWPLLRDLSRSLRRPSALPLAWRADPLSRLLACWILVPLVVFVLARSRLPFYLLPLFAPLALVAARAVGAWSNRRVALLALAGAIGLLALRAFGALVVRPEDDRALARAIAALPVPRIDEVAFVNTAPRYGLAFYLDAEVERLSLDDDPPAAQRPPARGEVPLREGCRILLVEARSAAALRSNLATGVGSYRRIGAAGRYTAYVVPGGGCD
;
A
#
# COMPACT_ATOMS: atom_id res chain seq x y z
N MET A 1 4.04 52.83 0.76
CA MET A 1 5.09 52.00 0.18
C MET A 1 4.78 50.53 0.53
N THR A 2 4.28 49.78 -0.43
CA THR A 2 3.78 48.41 -0.25
C THR A 2 4.91 47.42 -0.55
N PRO A 3 5.27 46.50 0.38
CA PRO A 3 6.40 45.55 0.23
C PRO A 3 6.07 44.28 -0.57
N ASP A 4 5.06 44.28 -1.44
CA ASP A 4 4.44 43.06 -1.95
C ASP A 4 4.79 42.67 -3.40
N ARG A 5 5.74 43.36 -4.06
CA ARG A 5 6.03 43.13 -5.47
C ARG A 5 7.32 42.37 -5.85
N GLN A 6 8.24 42.12 -4.91
CA GLN A 6 9.56 41.55 -5.28
C GLN A 6 9.75 40.05 -5.08
N PHE A 7 8.78 39.34 -4.42
CA PHE A 7 8.93 37.91 -4.16
C PHE A 7 8.15 36.95 -5.11
N ARG A 8 7.45 37.50 -6.10
CA ARG A 8 6.55 36.66 -6.94
C ARG A 8 7.19 35.97 -8.16
N SER A 9 8.34 36.35 -8.64
CA SER A 9 8.89 35.82 -9.90
C SER A 9 9.72 34.53 -9.78
N PRO A 10 10.63 34.31 -8.81
CA PRO A 10 11.45 33.11 -8.78
C PRO A 10 10.68 31.85 -8.32
N VAL A 11 9.66 32.02 -7.48
CA VAL A 11 8.87 30.91 -6.93
C VAL A 11 8.01 30.23 -8.01
N ARG A 12 7.42 30.99 -8.93
CA ARG A 12 6.59 30.42 -10.02
C ARG A 12 7.41 29.58 -11.02
N HIS A 13 8.64 29.97 -11.31
CA HIS A 13 9.54 29.20 -12.23
C HIS A 13 10.04 27.92 -11.59
N PHE A 14 10.30 27.91 -10.28
CA PHE A 14 10.72 26.73 -9.54
C PHE A 14 9.67 25.61 -9.58
N TRP A 15 8.38 25.93 -9.35
CA TRP A 15 7.30 24.95 -9.40
C TRP A 15 7.06 24.36 -10.80
N ARG A 16 7.37 25.10 -11.86
CA ARG A 16 7.22 24.62 -13.24
C ARG A 16 8.11 23.40 -13.53
N TRP A 17 9.28 23.35 -12.95
CA TRP A 17 10.23 22.23 -13.14
C TRP A 17 10.14 21.18 -12.03
N LEU A 18 9.73 21.57 -10.85
CA LEU A 18 9.64 20.64 -9.70
C LEU A 18 8.57 19.57 -9.93
N ILE A 19 7.39 19.93 -10.42
CA ILE A 19 6.31 18.96 -10.66
C ILE A 19 6.71 17.94 -11.74
N PRO A 20 7.17 18.32 -12.93
CA PRO A 20 7.67 17.36 -13.91
C PRO A 20 8.82 16.49 -13.39
N ALA A 21 9.78 17.07 -12.67
CA ALA A 21 10.89 16.31 -12.09
C ALA A 21 10.40 15.31 -11.03
N LEU A 22 9.43 15.68 -10.21
CA LEU A 22 8.83 14.79 -9.23
C LEU A 22 8.04 13.66 -9.89
N LEU A 23 7.29 13.97 -10.94
CA LEU A 23 6.59 12.94 -11.71
C LEU A 23 7.59 12.00 -12.38
N LEU A 24 8.61 12.51 -13.06
CA LEU A 24 9.69 11.68 -13.62
C LEU A 24 10.32 10.79 -12.55
N TRP A 25 10.57 11.32 -11.35
CA TRP A 25 11.10 10.57 -10.22
C TRP A 25 10.16 9.45 -9.75
N ALA A 26 8.88 9.75 -9.56
CA ALA A 26 7.87 8.80 -9.11
C ALA A 26 7.60 7.70 -10.15
N PHE A 27 7.71 8.04 -11.45
CA PHE A 27 7.48 7.12 -12.57
C PHE A 27 8.75 6.40 -13.05
N ALA A 28 9.93 6.77 -12.55
CA ALA A 28 11.18 6.16 -12.98
C ALA A 28 11.12 4.63 -12.84
N LEU A 29 11.31 3.92 -13.95
CA LEU A 29 11.38 2.45 -13.98
C LEU A 29 10.10 1.71 -13.53
N GLN A 30 8.90 2.30 -13.62
CA GLN A 30 7.64 1.67 -13.18
C GLN A 30 7.27 0.39 -13.96
N GLY A 31 7.51 0.35 -15.27
CA GLY A 31 7.17 -0.78 -16.15
C GLY A 31 8.30 -1.81 -16.33
N THR A 32 9.47 -1.63 -15.69
CA THR A 32 10.66 -2.43 -16.02
C THR A 32 10.61 -3.86 -15.49
N ARG A 33 9.88 -4.14 -14.42
CA ARG A 33 9.69 -5.49 -13.87
C ARG A 33 8.25 -5.98 -13.99
N GLY A 34 8.06 -7.29 -14.05
CA GLY A 34 6.74 -7.93 -13.98
C GLY A 34 6.01 -7.69 -12.66
N LEU A 35 4.75 -8.12 -12.60
CA LEU A 35 3.99 -8.18 -11.35
C LEU A 35 4.58 -9.26 -10.46
N TRP A 36 4.65 -9.01 -9.16
CA TRP A 36 5.14 -9.97 -8.17
C TRP A 36 3.99 -10.56 -7.37
N SER A 37 3.90 -11.87 -7.43
CA SER A 37 3.00 -12.63 -6.55
C SER A 37 3.53 -12.67 -5.10
N PRO A 38 2.64 -12.80 -4.08
CA PRO A 38 1.20 -12.97 -4.24
C PRO A 38 0.41 -11.65 -4.33
N ASP A 39 0.94 -10.53 -3.83
CA ASP A 39 0.13 -9.34 -3.58
C ASP A 39 -0.19 -8.55 -4.86
N GLU A 40 0.82 -8.13 -5.66
CA GLU A 40 0.56 -7.31 -6.85
C GLU A 40 -0.36 -8.04 -7.83
N GLY A 41 -0.08 -9.33 -8.09
CA GLY A 41 -0.91 -10.15 -9.00
C GLY A 41 -2.37 -10.17 -8.57
N ARG A 42 -2.62 -10.41 -7.28
CA ARG A 42 -3.98 -10.47 -6.74
C ARG A 42 -4.72 -9.13 -6.82
N TYR A 43 -4.05 -8.00 -6.53
CA TYR A 43 -4.68 -6.67 -6.65
C TYR A 43 -5.05 -6.34 -8.10
N VAL A 44 -4.19 -6.73 -9.04
CA VAL A 44 -4.43 -6.50 -10.47
C VAL A 44 -5.52 -7.42 -10.99
N ASP A 45 -5.54 -8.68 -10.59
CA ASP A 45 -6.57 -9.65 -10.98
C ASP A 45 -7.95 -9.19 -10.56
N VAL A 46 -8.14 -8.80 -9.29
CA VAL A 46 -9.41 -8.21 -8.82
C VAL A 46 -9.80 -6.97 -9.63
N ALA A 47 -8.84 -6.13 -10.00
CA ALA A 47 -9.12 -4.96 -10.83
C ALA A 47 -9.54 -5.34 -12.25
N LEU A 48 -8.94 -6.36 -12.85
CA LEU A 48 -9.34 -6.89 -14.17
C LEU A 48 -10.72 -7.51 -14.11
N GLU A 49 -11.04 -8.26 -13.07
CA GLU A 49 -12.36 -8.87 -12.90
C GLU A 49 -13.45 -7.81 -12.73
N MET A 50 -13.18 -6.69 -12.02
CA MET A 50 -14.09 -5.54 -11.98
C MET A 50 -14.36 -4.96 -13.38
N LEU A 51 -13.35 -4.89 -14.25
CA LEU A 51 -13.51 -4.40 -15.62
C LEU A 51 -14.26 -5.39 -16.50
N LYS A 52 -14.03 -6.69 -16.32
CA LYS A 52 -14.68 -7.77 -17.09
C LYS A 52 -16.16 -7.90 -16.70
N SER A 53 -16.46 -7.95 -15.41
CA SER A 53 -17.83 -8.14 -14.89
C SER A 53 -18.66 -6.86 -14.87
N GLY A 54 -18.02 -5.67 -14.83
CA GLY A 54 -18.68 -4.39 -14.59
C GLY A 54 -19.11 -4.19 -13.12
N ASP A 55 -18.86 -5.15 -12.21
CA ASP A 55 -19.20 -5.04 -10.80
C ASP A 55 -18.07 -4.37 -9.99
N TRP A 56 -18.16 -3.06 -9.85
CA TRP A 56 -17.20 -2.26 -9.08
C TRP A 56 -17.44 -2.28 -7.56
N LEU A 57 -18.58 -2.83 -7.12
CA LEU A 57 -18.94 -2.84 -5.71
C LEU A 57 -18.49 -4.11 -5.00
N ARG A 58 -18.43 -5.23 -5.70
CA ARG A 58 -18.08 -6.53 -5.13
C ARG A 58 -16.75 -7.00 -5.71
N PRO A 59 -15.62 -6.77 -5.01
CA PRO A 59 -14.33 -7.30 -5.45
C PRO A 59 -14.36 -8.83 -5.52
N HIS A 60 -13.99 -9.40 -6.66
CA HIS A 60 -13.84 -10.84 -6.86
C HIS A 60 -12.42 -11.14 -7.33
N VAL A 61 -11.93 -12.30 -6.96
CA VAL A 61 -10.78 -12.96 -7.55
C VAL A 61 -11.38 -14.07 -8.41
N ASN A 62 -11.32 -13.98 -9.72
CA ASN A 62 -12.09 -14.79 -10.67
C ASN A 62 -13.62 -14.65 -10.53
N ASP A 63 -14.41 -15.39 -11.34
CA ASP A 63 -15.89 -15.28 -11.38
C ASP A 63 -16.58 -15.84 -10.12
N GLU A 64 -15.91 -16.70 -9.33
CA GLU A 64 -16.56 -17.50 -8.30
C GLU A 64 -16.38 -16.95 -6.90
N PHE A 65 -15.29 -16.22 -6.63
CA PHE A 65 -14.89 -15.91 -5.24
C PHE A 65 -14.84 -14.43 -4.94
N ALA A 66 -15.78 -14.01 -4.08
CA ALA A 66 -15.76 -12.66 -3.51
C ALA A 66 -14.48 -12.41 -2.72
N HIS A 67 -13.74 -11.37 -3.07
CA HIS A 67 -12.50 -10.96 -2.39
C HIS A 67 -12.70 -9.68 -1.58
N VAL A 68 -13.56 -9.76 -0.58
CA VAL A 68 -13.90 -8.63 0.32
C VAL A 68 -12.90 -8.42 1.47
N THR A 69 -11.73 -9.08 1.43
CA THR A 69 -10.72 -8.98 2.50
C THR A 69 -10.12 -7.58 2.65
N LYS A 70 -10.26 -6.73 1.64
CA LYS A 70 -9.82 -5.34 1.65
C LYS A 70 -10.89 -4.43 1.05
N PRO A 71 -10.99 -3.18 1.53
CA PRO A 71 -11.87 -2.19 0.91
C PRO A 71 -11.43 -1.86 -0.52
N PRO A 72 -12.34 -1.38 -1.37
CA PRO A 72 -12.17 -1.39 -2.83
C PRO A 72 -11.29 -0.28 -3.40
N LEU A 73 -10.90 0.74 -2.63
CA LEU A 73 -10.26 1.96 -3.16
C LEU A 73 -9.01 1.67 -4.00
N THR A 74 -8.19 0.69 -3.58
CA THR A 74 -6.99 0.31 -4.34
C THR A 74 -7.35 -0.40 -5.63
N TYR A 75 -8.35 -1.28 -5.60
CA TYR A 75 -8.85 -1.98 -6.80
C TYR A 75 -9.44 -0.99 -7.80
N TRP A 76 -10.30 -0.06 -7.34
CA TRP A 76 -10.84 1.00 -8.18
C TRP A 76 -9.77 1.85 -8.84
N ALA A 77 -8.75 2.24 -8.09
CA ALA A 77 -7.65 3.04 -8.62
C ALA A 77 -6.86 2.28 -9.69
N VAL A 78 -6.56 0.98 -9.46
CA VAL A 78 -5.86 0.13 -10.43
C VAL A 78 -6.74 -0.14 -11.65
N ALA A 79 -8.02 -0.52 -11.47
CA ALA A 79 -8.96 -0.78 -12.55
C ALA A 79 -9.12 0.45 -13.45
N SER A 80 -9.40 1.63 -12.87
CA SER A 80 -9.52 2.88 -13.63
C SER A 80 -8.25 3.22 -14.40
N SER A 81 -7.08 2.96 -13.82
CA SER A 81 -5.82 3.23 -14.50
C SER A 81 -5.56 2.28 -15.66
N VAL A 82 -5.87 0.98 -15.48
CA VAL A 82 -5.72 -0.02 -16.54
C VAL A 82 -6.75 0.19 -17.64
N GLU A 83 -7.98 0.60 -17.31
CA GLU A 83 -9.02 0.97 -18.28
C GLU A 83 -8.57 2.13 -19.18
N LEU A 84 -7.99 3.18 -18.57
CA LEU A 84 -7.59 4.39 -19.30
C LEU A 84 -6.31 4.21 -20.12
N PHE A 85 -5.35 3.43 -19.63
CA PHE A 85 -3.99 3.37 -20.18
C PHE A 85 -3.60 1.99 -20.72
N GLY A 86 -4.50 1.01 -20.64
CA GLY A 86 -4.25 -0.35 -21.09
C GLY A 86 -3.53 -1.24 -20.08
N ARG A 87 -3.40 -2.53 -20.41
CA ARG A 87 -2.75 -3.56 -19.58
C ARG A 87 -1.22 -3.44 -19.64
N HIS A 88 -0.69 -2.43 -18.95
CA HIS A 88 0.74 -2.20 -18.78
C HIS A 88 1.11 -2.18 -17.30
N GLU A 89 2.22 -2.76 -16.90
CA GLU A 89 2.63 -2.78 -15.50
C GLU A 89 2.80 -1.38 -14.91
N TRP A 90 3.24 -0.42 -15.74
CA TRP A 90 3.31 0.98 -15.31
C TRP A 90 1.90 1.56 -15.08
N ALA A 91 0.92 1.21 -15.91
CA ALA A 91 -0.46 1.65 -15.75
C ALA A 91 -1.08 1.09 -14.45
N ALA A 92 -0.88 -0.19 -14.17
CA ALA A 92 -1.33 -0.79 -12.92
C ALA A 92 -0.70 -0.14 -11.68
N ARG A 93 0.55 0.35 -11.77
CA ARG A 93 1.29 1.02 -10.66
C ARG A 93 1.10 2.54 -10.64
N LEU A 94 0.52 3.13 -11.67
CA LEU A 94 0.32 4.59 -11.79
C LEU A 94 -0.36 5.22 -10.54
N PRO A 95 -1.44 4.65 -9.96
CA PRO A 95 -2.06 5.23 -8.78
C PRO A 95 -1.11 5.34 -7.58
N HIS A 96 -0.20 4.38 -7.42
CA HIS A 96 0.79 4.36 -6.33
C HIS A 96 1.89 5.39 -6.54
N ALA A 97 2.37 5.55 -7.78
CA ALA A 97 3.33 6.59 -8.13
C ALA A 97 2.74 8.00 -7.93
N LEU A 98 1.49 8.22 -8.32
CA LEU A 98 0.78 9.49 -8.08
C LEU A 98 0.56 9.74 -6.60
N ALA A 99 0.13 8.73 -5.82
CA ALA A 99 -0.04 8.86 -4.38
C ALA A 99 1.27 9.24 -3.68
N PHE A 100 2.41 8.65 -4.08
CA PHE A 100 3.73 9.04 -3.60
C PHE A 100 4.08 10.47 -3.97
N ALA A 101 3.94 10.87 -5.24
CA ALA A 101 4.24 12.23 -5.69
C ALA A 101 3.39 13.27 -4.95
N LEU A 102 2.10 13.02 -4.80
CA LEU A 102 1.19 13.88 -4.04
C LEU A 102 1.57 13.92 -2.54
N SER A 103 2.02 12.82 -1.96
CA SER A 103 2.53 12.80 -0.58
C SER A 103 3.76 13.69 -0.42
N VAL A 104 4.71 13.66 -1.37
CA VAL A 104 5.87 14.57 -1.38
C VAL A 104 5.42 16.03 -1.38
N LEU A 105 4.42 16.38 -2.21
CA LEU A 105 3.88 17.74 -2.27
C LEU A 105 3.19 18.15 -0.97
N LEU A 106 2.43 17.26 -0.34
CA LEU A 106 1.77 17.51 0.94
C LEU A 106 2.77 17.67 2.09
N VAL A 107 3.81 16.84 2.13
CA VAL A 107 4.91 16.99 3.10
C VAL A 107 5.64 18.33 2.88
N GLY A 108 5.86 18.75 1.64
CA GLY A 108 6.38 20.08 1.31
C GLY A 108 5.45 21.22 1.74
N ALA A 109 4.13 21.05 1.58
CA ALA A 109 3.14 22.01 2.06
C ALA A 109 3.21 22.15 3.59
N MET A 110 3.28 21.03 4.32
CA MET A 110 3.50 21.04 5.77
C MET A 110 4.84 21.67 6.15
N GLY A 111 5.90 21.45 5.35
CA GLY A 111 7.20 22.07 5.54
C GLY A 111 7.14 23.59 5.60
N ARG A 112 6.28 24.24 4.81
CA ARG A 112 6.08 25.71 4.86
C ARG A 112 5.54 26.21 6.19
N ARG A 113 4.82 25.34 6.92
CA ARG A 113 4.24 25.70 8.23
C ARG A 113 5.09 25.26 9.40
N LEU A 114 5.73 24.11 9.26
CA LEU A 114 6.36 23.40 10.36
C LEU A 114 7.90 23.53 10.37
N VAL A 115 8.51 23.83 9.21
CA VAL A 115 9.96 24.01 9.02
C VAL A 115 10.20 25.23 8.13
N PRO A 116 9.77 26.45 8.55
CA PRO A 116 9.72 27.62 7.68
C PRO A 116 11.11 28.08 7.20
N GLU A 117 12.18 27.77 7.92
CA GLU A 117 13.56 28.11 7.54
C GLU A 117 13.99 27.36 6.26
N ARG A 118 13.47 26.16 6.05
CA ARG A 118 13.77 25.31 4.87
C ARG A 118 12.55 24.51 4.45
N PRO A 119 11.51 25.16 3.89
CA PRO A 119 10.21 24.54 3.62
C PRO A 119 10.25 23.41 2.59
N TRP A 120 11.25 23.37 1.72
CA TRP A 120 11.46 22.32 0.71
C TRP A 120 12.09 21.04 1.27
N LEU A 121 12.79 21.14 2.43
CA LEU A 121 13.60 20.06 2.98
C LEU A 121 12.79 18.81 3.37
N PRO A 122 11.63 18.92 4.05
CA PRO A 122 10.81 17.74 4.32
C PRO A 122 10.37 16.98 3.07
N ALA A 123 10.03 17.70 2.00
CA ALA A 123 9.66 17.10 0.71
C ALA A 123 10.84 16.31 0.10
N LEU A 124 12.04 16.90 0.08
CA LEU A 124 13.24 16.23 -0.40
C LEU A 124 13.56 14.97 0.41
N VAL A 125 13.46 15.06 1.74
CA VAL A 125 13.68 13.92 2.64
C VAL A 125 12.68 12.80 2.34
N TYR A 126 11.39 13.11 2.28
CA TYR A 126 10.35 12.12 1.99
C TYR A 126 10.54 11.49 0.61
N ALA A 127 10.84 12.29 -0.42
CA ALA A 127 11.08 11.83 -1.78
C ALA A 127 12.26 10.87 -1.92
N THR A 128 13.22 10.94 -1.00
CA THR A 128 14.45 10.14 -1.02
C THR A 128 14.52 9.07 0.08
N PHE A 129 13.47 8.90 0.88
CA PHE A 129 13.34 7.75 1.77
C PHE A 129 13.14 6.45 0.97
N VAL A 130 13.82 5.38 1.40
CA VAL A 130 13.73 4.08 0.73
C VAL A 130 12.32 3.51 0.77
N LEU A 131 11.66 3.46 1.94
CA LEU A 131 10.37 2.76 2.05
C LEU A 131 9.26 3.43 1.24
N PRO A 132 9.02 4.76 1.31
CA PRO A 132 8.01 5.42 0.48
C PRO A 132 8.26 5.26 -1.03
N TYR A 133 9.53 5.35 -1.45
CA TYR A 133 9.91 5.17 -2.84
C TYR A 133 9.67 3.73 -3.32
N VAL A 134 10.06 2.73 -2.53
CA VAL A 134 9.81 1.31 -2.87
C VAL A 134 8.31 1.02 -2.90
N ALA A 135 7.55 1.54 -1.93
CA ALA A 135 6.10 1.36 -1.88
C ALA A 135 5.37 1.96 -3.09
N ALA A 136 5.87 3.06 -3.66
CA ALA A 136 5.34 3.64 -4.90
C ALA A 136 5.45 2.71 -6.12
N HIS A 137 6.29 1.69 -6.02
CA HIS A 137 6.58 0.75 -7.11
C HIS A 137 6.00 -0.66 -6.85
N VAL A 138 5.18 -0.81 -5.83
CA VAL A 138 4.53 -2.08 -5.47
C VAL A 138 3.05 -1.83 -5.24
N ILE A 139 2.20 -2.62 -5.87
CA ILE A 139 0.75 -2.48 -5.72
C ILE A 139 0.32 -3.08 -4.39
N THR A 140 -0.03 -2.21 -3.45
CA THR A 140 -0.57 -2.56 -2.13
C THR A 140 -1.52 -1.47 -1.64
N THR A 141 -2.36 -1.76 -0.66
CA THR A 141 -3.23 -0.74 -0.04
C THR A 141 -2.46 0.31 0.75
N ASP A 142 -1.19 0.04 1.10
CA ASP A 142 -0.42 0.86 2.05
C ASP A 142 -0.01 2.21 1.48
N THR A 143 0.27 2.30 0.17
CA THR A 143 0.69 3.57 -0.46
C THR A 143 -0.45 4.57 -0.51
N LEU A 144 -1.66 4.14 -0.90
CA LEU A 144 -2.86 4.99 -0.86
C LEU A 144 -3.23 5.36 0.57
N LEU A 145 -3.13 4.43 1.51
CA LEU A 145 -3.31 4.68 2.93
C LEU A 145 -2.35 5.78 3.41
N ALA A 146 -1.05 5.67 3.13
CA ALA A 146 -0.05 6.65 3.53
C ALA A 146 -0.31 8.04 2.91
N PHE A 147 -0.74 8.08 1.66
CA PHE A 147 -1.14 9.32 1.01
C PHE A 147 -2.32 9.97 1.72
N PHE A 148 -3.43 9.27 1.96
CA PHE A 148 -4.60 9.86 2.60
C PHE A 148 -4.37 10.20 4.07
N THR A 149 -3.54 9.44 4.79
CA THR A 149 -3.14 9.79 6.16
C THR A 149 -2.26 11.06 6.18
N THR A 150 -1.40 11.24 5.19
CA THR A 150 -0.62 12.48 5.00
C THR A 150 -1.53 13.64 4.61
N ALA A 151 -2.54 13.39 3.77
CA ALA A 151 -3.48 14.40 3.31
C ALA A 151 -4.33 14.96 4.44
N TYR A 152 -4.91 14.11 5.30
CA TYR A 152 -5.68 14.64 6.43
C TYR A 152 -4.77 15.36 7.45
N ALA A 153 -3.56 14.88 7.68
CA ALA A 153 -2.63 15.57 8.56
C ALA A 153 -2.24 16.96 8.01
N ALA A 154 -1.95 17.07 6.71
CA ALA A 154 -1.66 18.33 6.05
C ALA A 154 -2.86 19.28 6.11
N ALA A 155 -4.07 18.77 5.90
CA ALA A 155 -5.29 19.56 5.98
C ALA A 155 -5.52 20.11 7.40
N PHE A 156 -5.34 19.31 8.44
CA PHE A 156 -5.49 19.77 9.82
C PHE A 156 -4.37 20.73 10.25
N VAL A 157 -3.13 20.57 9.76
CA VAL A 157 -2.06 21.55 9.95
C VAL A 157 -2.42 22.89 9.31
N GLU A 158 -2.96 22.89 8.09
CA GLU A 158 -3.43 24.13 7.43
C GLU A 158 -4.65 24.75 8.12
N ALA A 159 -5.61 23.94 8.58
CA ALA A 159 -6.76 24.41 9.37
C ALA A 159 -6.29 25.15 10.63
N ARG A 160 -5.33 24.56 11.37
CA ARG A 160 -4.73 25.17 12.55
C ARG A 160 -4.02 26.50 12.25
N ALA A 161 -3.25 26.52 11.16
CA ALA A 161 -2.52 27.73 10.74
C ALA A 161 -3.47 28.87 10.30
N ARG A 162 -4.70 28.54 9.90
CA ARG A 162 -5.72 29.45 9.39
C ARG A 162 -6.93 29.59 10.33
N ARG A 163 -6.81 29.19 11.58
CA ARG A 163 -7.93 29.16 12.56
C ARG A 163 -8.75 30.45 12.64
N ASP A 164 -8.08 31.58 12.45
CA ASP A 164 -8.70 32.91 12.53
C ASP A 164 -9.27 33.37 11.17
N SER A 165 -9.29 32.51 10.15
CA SER A 165 -9.79 32.81 8.80
C SER A 165 -11.00 31.97 8.43
N ARG A 166 -11.88 32.51 7.56
CA ARG A 166 -13.05 31.81 7.01
C ARG A 166 -12.68 30.52 6.23
N GLY A 167 -11.43 30.39 5.79
CA GLY A 167 -10.96 29.23 5.03
C GLY A 167 -10.64 27.99 5.88
N ALA A 168 -10.56 28.10 7.21
CA ALA A 168 -10.21 26.98 8.09
C ALA A 168 -11.20 25.80 7.96
N GLY A 169 -12.50 26.08 7.89
CA GLY A 169 -13.54 25.05 7.76
C GLY A 169 -13.42 24.16 6.53
N GLY A 170 -12.99 24.73 5.39
CA GLY A 170 -12.74 23.94 4.17
C GLY A 170 -11.60 22.94 4.34
N TYR A 171 -10.53 23.32 5.04
CA TYR A 171 -9.43 22.39 5.36
C TYR A 171 -9.85 21.32 6.35
N VAL A 172 -10.69 21.65 7.33
CA VAL A 172 -11.25 20.66 8.26
C VAL A 172 -12.10 19.64 7.51
N ALA A 173 -13.00 20.09 6.62
CA ALA A 173 -13.82 19.20 5.80
C ALA A 173 -12.95 18.30 4.89
N ALA A 174 -11.94 18.86 4.24
CA ALA A 174 -10.99 18.10 3.43
C ALA A 174 -10.19 17.07 4.26
N GLY A 175 -9.82 17.42 5.50
CA GLY A 175 -9.18 16.50 6.42
C GLY A 175 -10.06 15.30 6.75
N TRP A 176 -11.33 15.51 7.07
CA TRP A 176 -12.26 14.43 7.33
C TRP A 176 -12.58 13.59 6.07
N ALA A 177 -12.71 14.22 4.90
CA ALA A 177 -12.86 13.50 3.63
C ALA A 177 -11.65 12.58 3.37
N ALA A 178 -10.43 13.10 3.57
CA ALA A 178 -9.21 12.30 3.44
C ALA A 178 -9.13 11.17 4.49
N ALA A 179 -9.62 11.38 5.72
CA ALA A 179 -9.73 10.34 6.73
C ALA A 179 -10.71 9.23 6.30
N GLY A 180 -11.86 9.59 5.69
CA GLY A 180 -12.78 8.62 5.09
C GLY A 180 -12.13 7.80 3.98
N LEU A 181 -11.38 8.44 3.08
CA LEU A 181 -10.64 7.75 2.02
C LEU A 181 -9.49 6.89 2.56
N ALA A 182 -8.82 7.30 3.65
CA ALA A 182 -7.84 6.46 4.34
C ALA A 182 -8.48 5.18 4.91
N PHE A 183 -9.69 5.32 5.48
CA PHE A 183 -10.47 4.17 5.96
C PHE A 183 -10.91 3.28 4.78
N LEU A 184 -11.38 3.87 3.69
CA LEU A 184 -11.74 3.13 2.48
C LEU A 184 -10.54 2.49 1.76
N ALA A 185 -9.30 2.95 2.02
CA ALA A 185 -8.09 2.32 1.48
C ALA A 185 -7.70 1.03 2.22
N LYS A 186 -7.84 0.99 3.56
CA LYS A 186 -7.36 -0.16 4.35
C LYS A 186 -8.16 -0.46 5.63
N GLY A 187 -9.24 0.25 5.88
CA GLY A 187 -10.04 0.10 7.10
C GLY A 187 -9.40 0.77 8.33
N PRO A 188 -9.55 0.15 9.53
CA PRO A 188 -9.14 0.73 10.82
C PRO A 188 -7.69 1.25 10.90
N PRO A 189 -6.67 0.65 10.26
CA PRO A 189 -5.32 1.22 10.20
C PRO A 189 -5.26 2.67 9.70
N GLY A 190 -6.23 3.10 8.88
CA GLY A 190 -6.34 4.48 8.40
C GLY A 190 -6.62 5.51 9.50
N LEU A 191 -7.16 5.07 10.62
CA LEU A 191 -7.50 5.94 11.75
C LEU A 191 -6.40 6.02 12.81
N LEU A 192 -5.36 5.18 12.75
CA LEU A 192 -4.31 5.18 13.76
C LEU A 192 -3.53 6.51 13.82
N PRO A 193 -3.04 7.08 12.71
CA PRO A 193 -2.44 8.41 12.75
C PRO A 193 -3.43 9.50 13.17
N LEU A 194 -4.73 9.37 12.83
CA LEU A 194 -5.77 10.29 13.27
C LEU A 194 -5.92 10.29 14.80
N ALA A 195 -5.82 9.13 15.45
CA ALA A 195 -5.81 9.03 16.91
C ALA A 195 -4.63 9.81 17.52
N GLY A 196 -3.44 9.74 16.90
CA GLY A 196 -2.28 10.55 17.31
C GLY A 196 -2.54 12.05 17.15
N LEU A 197 -3.13 12.47 16.03
CA LEU A 197 -3.51 13.88 15.81
C LEU A 197 -4.61 14.34 16.77
N ALA A 198 -5.57 13.48 17.10
CA ALA A 198 -6.61 13.77 18.09
C ALA A 198 -6.02 13.97 19.49
N LEU A 199 -5.04 13.15 19.89
CA LEU A 199 -4.31 13.33 21.16
C LEU A 199 -3.56 14.67 21.17
N PHE A 200 -2.92 15.05 20.06
CA PHE A 200 -2.30 16.35 19.92
C PHE A 200 -3.35 17.48 20.03
N ALA A 201 -4.44 17.41 19.29
CA ALA A 201 -5.52 18.39 19.33
C ALA A 201 -6.11 18.54 20.74
N TRP A 202 -6.30 17.42 21.46
CA TRP A 202 -6.74 17.45 22.85
C TRP A 202 -5.73 18.16 23.76
N SER A 203 -4.42 17.98 23.53
CA SER A 203 -3.37 18.67 24.28
C SER A 203 -3.38 20.20 24.08
N GLU A 204 -3.85 20.67 22.91
CA GLU A 204 -3.95 22.09 22.54
C GLU A 204 -5.34 22.71 22.73
N ARG A 205 -6.35 21.96 23.19
CA ARG A 205 -7.75 22.41 23.26
C ARG A 205 -7.97 23.74 24.00
N ARG A 206 -7.09 24.06 24.96
CA ARG A 206 -7.14 25.34 25.70
C ARG A 206 -6.60 26.52 24.91
N ILE A 207 -5.80 26.29 23.87
CA ILE A 207 -5.12 27.32 23.05
C ILE A 207 -5.93 27.59 21.78
N VAL A 208 -6.36 26.53 21.09
CA VAL A 208 -7.00 26.65 19.76
C VAL A 208 -8.51 26.41 19.80
N GLY A 209 -9.06 26.06 20.94
CA GLY A 209 -10.46 25.68 21.10
C GLY A 209 -10.72 24.20 20.80
N PRO A 210 -11.70 23.57 21.50
CA PRO A 210 -11.98 22.14 21.38
C PRO A 210 -12.62 21.78 20.03
N THR A 211 -13.24 22.72 19.35
CA THR A 211 -14.04 22.51 18.13
C THR A 211 -13.31 22.80 16.83
N LEU A 212 -12.06 23.30 16.88
CA LEU A 212 -11.32 23.69 15.67
C LEU A 212 -11.31 22.60 14.60
N TYR A 213 -11.16 21.33 15.00
CA TYR A 213 -11.03 20.21 14.09
C TYR A 213 -12.36 19.47 13.84
N LEU A 214 -13.47 19.97 14.39
CA LEU A 214 -14.80 19.38 14.23
C LEU A 214 -15.62 20.18 13.22
N SER A 215 -16.25 19.46 12.30
CA SER A 215 -17.17 20.03 11.32
C SER A 215 -18.21 18.97 10.97
N TRP A 216 -19.48 19.30 11.07
CA TRP A 216 -20.58 18.38 10.72
C TRP A 216 -20.49 17.94 9.25
N SER A 217 -20.19 18.86 8.34
CA SER A 217 -19.97 18.52 6.93
C SER A 217 -18.76 17.63 6.73
N GLY A 218 -17.68 17.86 7.47
CA GLY A 218 -16.50 16.98 7.46
C GLY A 218 -16.80 15.59 7.99
N LEU A 219 -17.48 15.47 9.12
CA LEU A 219 -17.89 14.18 9.69
C LEU A 219 -18.83 13.42 8.76
N LEU A 220 -19.77 14.12 8.11
CA LEU A 220 -20.64 13.51 7.10
C LEU A 220 -19.81 12.96 5.93
N LEU A 221 -18.85 13.74 5.41
CA LEU A 221 -17.94 13.28 4.35
C LEU A 221 -17.13 12.06 4.80
N PHE A 222 -16.62 12.03 6.04
CA PHE A 222 -15.94 10.87 6.59
C PHE A 222 -16.84 9.63 6.60
N VAL A 223 -18.09 9.76 7.06
CA VAL A 223 -19.04 8.63 7.11
C VAL A 223 -19.37 8.15 5.70
N VAL A 224 -19.72 9.07 4.79
CA VAL A 224 -20.10 8.71 3.43
C VAL A 224 -18.95 8.05 2.67
N LEU A 225 -17.75 8.64 2.70
CA LEU A 225 -16.60 8.14 1.97
C LEU A 225 -15.98 6.89 2.64
N GLY A 226 -15.93 6.86 3.96
CA GLY A 226 -15.29 5.77 4.69
C GLY A 226 -16.18 4.55 4.84
N PHE A 227 -17.45 4.74 5.16
CA PHE A 227 -18.37 3.64 5.46
C PHE A 227 -19.40 3.38 4.36
N GLY A 228 -19.59 4.29 3.37
CA GLY A 228 -20.61 4.14 2.34
C GLY A 228 -20.52 2.80 1.60
N TRP A 229 -19.32 2.39 1.21
CA TRP A 229 -19.11 1.09 0.57
C TRP A 229 -19.45 -0.08 1.50
N TYR A 230 -18.98 -0.05 2.75
CA TYR A 230 -19.27 -1.10 3.72
C TYR A 230 -20.76 -1.25 3.99
N LEU A 231 -21.47 -0.13 4.13
CA LEU A 231 -22.93 -0.11 4.33
C LEU A 231 -23.67 -0.66 3.12
N ARG A 232 -23.22 -0.28 1.90
CA ARG A 232 -23.83 -0.76 0.65
C ARG A 232 -23.65 -2.27 0.47
N VAL A 233 -22.46 -2.77 0.70
CA VAL A 233 -22.16 -4.21 0.58
C VAL A 233 -22.85 -5.01 1.70
N ALA A 234 -22.89 -4.48 2.92
CA ALA A 234 -23.58 -5.10 4.05
C ALA A 234 -25.09 -5.17 3.86
N PHE A 235 -25.68 -4.18 3.17
CA PHE A 235 -27.11 -4.20 2.83
C PHE A 235 -27.46 -5.34 1.85
N ASP A 236 -26.58 -5.59 0.87
CA ASP A 236 -26.79 -6.68 -0.09
C ASP A 236 -26.46 -8.06 0.49
N GLN A 237 -25.47 -8.13 1.39
CA GLN A 237 -24.94 -9.36 1.96
C GLN A 237 -24.69 -9.18 3.47
N PRO A 238 -25.71 -9.37 4.33
CA PRO A 238 -25.60 -9.14 5.78
C PRO A 238 -24.49 -9.96 6.47
N ASP A 239 -24.16 -11.15 5.97
CA ASP A 239 -23.10 -12.00 6.50
C ASP A 239 -21.70 -11.34 6.41
N LEU A 240 -21.50 -10.40 5.48
CA LEU A 240 -20.26 -9.66 5.38
C LEU A 240 -20.01 -8.71 6.55
N VAL A 241 -21.05 -8.25 7.22
CA VAL A 241 -20.90 -7.47 8.48
C VAL A 241 -20.18 -8.32 9.52
N ARG A 242 -20.64 -9.56 9.70
CA ARG A 242 -19.98 -10.51 10.62
C ARG A 242 -18.54 -10.78 10.17
N TYR A 243 -18.31 -11.00 8.88
CA TYR A 243 -16.98 -11.19 8.33
C TYR A 243 -16.05 -10.01 8.65
N PHE A 244 -16.46 -8.77 8.38
CA PHE A 244 -15.63 -7.59 8.67
C PHE A 244 -15.35 -7.40 10.15
N LEU A 245 -16.35 -7.60 11.02
CA LEU A 245 -16.22 -7.38 12.46
C LEU A 245 -15.49 -8.53 13.16
N VAL A 246 -15.81 -9.78 12.79
CA VAL A 246 -15.27 -10.95 13.47
C VAL A 246 -13.99 -11.44 12.79
N ASP A 247 -14.00 -11.69 11.47
CA ASP A 247 -12.87 -12.35 10.80
C ASP A 247 -11.76 -11.37 10.46
N GLU A 248 -12.08 -10.21 9.88
CA GLU A 248 -11.06 -9.21 9.50
C GLU A 248 -10.59 -8.36 10.68
N PHE A 249 -11.41 -8.08 11.66
CA PHE A 249 -11.01 -7.27 12.82
C PHE A 249 -10.64 -8.12 14.02
N TRP A 250 -11.58 -8.89 14.59
CA TRP A 250 -11.37 -9.61 15.84
C TRP A 250 -10.39 -10.78 15.70
N ASN A 251 -10.60 -11.65 14.70
CA ASN A 251 -9.74 -12.82 14.50
C ASN A 251 -8.31 -12.44 14.08
N ARG A 252 -8.11 -11.31 13.38
CA ARG A 252 -6.75 -10.81 13.12
C ARG A 252 -6.01 -10.34 14.35
N LEU A 253 -6.73 -9.90 15.38
CA LEU A 253 -6.12 -9.51 16.66
C LEU A 253 -5.87 -10.72 17.56
N SER A 254 -6.76 -11.70 17.56
CA SER A 254 -6.80 -12.81 18.53
C SER A 254 -6.29 -14.14 17.97
N SER A 255 -6.52 -14.45 16.68
CA SER A 255 -6.21 -15.76 16.10
C SER A 255 -4.72 -15.96 15.80
N PRO A 256 -4.08 -17.03 16.28
CA PRO A 256 -2.69 -17.38 15.97
C PRO A 256 -2.40 -17.55 14.47
N GLN A 257 -3.38 -17.99 13.69
CA GLN A 257 -3.25 -18.22 12.23
C GLN A 257 -3.01 -16.93 11.44
N SER A 258 -3.44 -15.78 11.95
CA SER A 258 -3.23 -14.47 11.36
C SER A 258 -1.90 -13.82 11.77
N HIS A 259 -1.15 -14.44 12.65
CA HIS A 259 0.06 -13.88 13.23
C HIS A 259 1.25 -14.01 12.26
N ARG A 260 1.74 -12.87 11.80
CA ARG A 260 2.96 -12.76 10.99
C ARG A 260 4.05 -12.07 11.81
N ASN A 261 5.19 -12.76 12.02
CA ASN A 261 6.29 -12.24 12.86
C ASN A 261 5.83 -11.87 14.28
N ALA A 262 5.04 -12.74 14.93
CA ALA A 262 4.39 -12.49 16.21
C ALA A 262 5.32 -12.62 17.43
N ASP A 263 6.51 -13.18 17.24
CA ASP A 263 7.53 -13.36 18.28
C ASP A 263 7.99 -12.02 18.88
N ALA A 264 8.49 -12.03 20.10
CA ALA A 264 8.90 -10.80 20.80
C ALA A 264 9.98 -10.03 20.02
N ILE A 265 10.88 -10.75 19.34
CA ILE A 265 11.95 -10.18 18.52
C ILE A 265 11.39 -9.68 17.16
N GLY A 266 10.24 -10.20 16.72
CA GLY A 266 9.63 -9.85 15.43
C GLY A 266 9.33 -8.36 15.30
N ALA A 267 8.92 -7.68 16.38
CA ALA A 267 8.71 -6.24 16.35
C ALA A 267 10.02 -5.47 16.09
N VAL A 268 11.11 -5.87 16.75
CA VAL A 268 12.42 -5.24 16.58
C VAL A 268 12.96 -5.57 15.19
N ARG A 269 12.90 -6.84 14.77
CA ARG A 269 13.40 -7.30 13.47
C ARG A 269 12.68 -6.61 12.31
N VAL A 270 11.34 -6.63 12.31
CA VAL A 270 10.54 -6.08 11.21
C VAL A 270 10.51 -4.56 11.29
N TYR A 271 10.09 -3.98 12.41
CA TYR A 271 9.89 -2.54 12.49
C TYR A 271 11.18 -1.77 12.72
N GLY A 272 12.10 -2.30 13.54
CA GLY A 272 13.45 -1.72 13.69
C GLY A 272 14.20 -1.74 12.34
N GLY A 273 14.20 -2.90 11.65
CA GLY A 273 14.77 -3.02 10.32
C GLY A 273 14.12 -2.08 9.31
N THR A 274 12.79 -1.98 9.31
CA THR A 274 12.03 -1.08 8.42
C THR A 274 12.35 0.39 8.69
N LEU A 275 12.43 0.81 9.95
CA LEU A 275 12.78 2.19 10.28
C LEU A 275 14.24 2.50 9.92
N LEU A 276 15.18 1.59 10.20
CA LEU A 276 16.59 1.80 9.87
C LEU A 276 16.85 1.85 8.36
N LEU A 277 16.35 0.86 7.61
CA LEU A 277 16.58 0.77 6.18
C LEU A 277 15.65 1.68 5.38
N GLY A 278 14.38 1.78 5.80
CA GLY A 278 13.36 2.56 5.13
C GLY A 278 13.60 4.08 5.19
N THR A 279 14.29 4.57 6.22
CA THR A 279 14.66 5.99 6.36
C THR A 279 16.01 6.35 5.74
N LEU A 280 16.72 5.40 5.12
CA LEU A 280 17.93 5.73 4.36
C LEU A 280 17.60 6.76 3.27
N PRO A 281 18.51 7.70 2.97
CA PRO A 281 19.85 7.91 3.55
C PRO A 281 19.83 8.75 4.84
N TRP A 282 18.66 9.14 5.35
CA TRP A 282 18.48 10.07 6.49
C TRP A 282 18.47 9.37 7.86
N THR A 283 18.75 8.08 7.91
CA THR A 283 18.74 7.29 9.16
C THR A 283 19.72 7.82 10.19
N TRP A 284 20.95 8.14 9.75
CA TRP A 284 21.97 8.66 10.69
C TRP A 284 21.58 9.98 11.36
N PRO A 285 21.13 11.03 10.66
CA PRO A 285 20.58 12.22 11.27
C PRO A 285 19.47 11.95 12.28
N LEU A 286 18.53 11.06 11.94
CA LEU A 286 17.41 10.67 12.82
C LEU A 286 17.92 10.00 14.11
N LEU A 287 18.81 9.03 14.00
CA LEU A 287 19.39 8.35 15.16
C LEU A 287 20.21 9.30 16.03
N ARG A 288 20.96 10.23 15.42
CA ARG A 288 21.71 11.24 16.13
C ARG A 288 20.80 12.20 16.91
N ASP A 289 19.69 12.62 16.31
CA ASP A 289 18.72 13.50 16.96
C ASP A 289 18.01 12.77 18.11
N LEU A 290 17.59 11.55 17.89
CA LEU A 290 17.00 10.67 18.91
C LEU A 290 17.98 10.47 20.09
N SER A 291 19.25 10.14 19.79
CA SER A 291 20.25 9.93 20.84
C SER A 291 20.52 11.19 21.69
N ARG A 292 20.49 12.36 21.05
CA ARG A 292 20.63 13.65 21.76
C ARG A 292 19.43 13.91 22.68
N SER A 293 18.23 13.61 22.21
CA SER A 293 17.00 13.76 22.99
C SER A 293 16.99 12.80 24.19
N LEU A 294 17.41 11.56 24.00
CA LEU A 294 17.46 10.55 25.07
C LEU A 294 18.56 10.86 26.11
N ARG A 295 19.67 11.53 25.71
CA ARG A 295 20.74 11.97 26.66
C ARG A 295 20.33 13.15 27.52
N ARG A 296 19.21 13.80 27.23
CA ARG A 296 18.68 14.94 28.00
C ARG A 296 17.25 14.70 28.43
N PRO A 297 16.94 13.64 29.20
CA PRO A 297 15.59 13.26 29.56
C PRO A 297 14.84 14.36 30.32
N SER A 298 15.56 15.17 31.12
CA SER A 298 15.00 16.33 31.84
C SER A 298 14.50 17.45 30.93
N ALA A 299 14.98 17.54 29.69
CA ALA A 299 14.52 18.52 28.71
C ALA A 299 13.25 18.09 27.99
N LEU A 300 12.89 16.79 27.99
CA LEU A 300 11.72 16.26 27.29
C LEU A 300 10.38 16.86 27.78
N PRO A 301 10.11 16.96 29.10
CA PRO A 301 8.90 17.61 29.59
C PRO A 301 8.81 19.08 29.23
N LEU A 302 9.95 19.79 29.23
CA LEU A 302 10.01 21.19 28.83
C LEU A 302 9.78 21.36 27.33
N ALA A 303 10.42 20.55 26.48
CA ALA A 303 10.18 20.52 25.04
C ALA A 303 8.72 20.17 24.72
N TRP A 304 8.14 19.20 25.42
CA TRP A 304 6.73 18.85 25.30
C TRP A 304 5.79 20.04 25.56
N ARG A 305 6.10 20.86 26.55
CA ARG A 305 5.29 22.05 26.90
C ARG A 305 5.54 23.24 25.99
N ALA A 306 6.79 23.44 25.56
CA ALA A 306 7.21 24.64 24.86
C ALA A 306 7.11 24.54 23.34
N ASP A 307 7.25 23.33 22.76
CA ASP A 307 7.27 23.13 21.30
C ASP A 307 6.07 22.31 20.81
N PRO A 308 5.02 22.98 20.30
CA PRO A 308 3.84 22.32 19.73
C PRO A 308 4.20 21.38 18.58
N LEU A 309 5.24 21.68 17.80
CA LEU A 309 5.67 20.83 16.69
C LEU A 309 6.23 19.51 17.19
N SER A 310 7.08 19.52 18.22
CA SER A 310 7.58 18.30 18.84
C SER A 310 6.45 17.44 19.40
N ARG A 311 5.41 18.04 20.01
CA ARG A 311 4.21 17.33 20.46
C ARG A 311 3.44 16.69 19.31
N LEU A 312 3.20 17.47 18.25
CA LEU A 312 2.49 16.98 17.05
C LEU A 312 3.20 15.74 16.49
N LEU A 313 4.51 15.85 16.25
CA LEU A 313 5.31 14.78 15.66
C LEU A 313 5.39 13.56 16.58
N ALA A 314 5.56 13.76 17.88
CA ALA A 314 5.56 12.66 18.85
C ALA A 314 4.21 11.92 18.89
N CYS A 315 3.09 12.64 19.00
CA CYS A 315 1.76 12.02 18.99
C CYS A 315 1.51 11.29 17.67
N TRP A 316 1.84 11.88 16.53
CA TRP A 316 1.61 11.30 15.21
C TRP A 316 2.48 10.06 14.96
N ILE A 317 3.70 9.99 15.50
CA ILE A 317 4.58 8.82 15.36
C ILE A 317 4.28 7.76 16.42
N LEU A 318 4.24 8.14 17.70
CA LEU A 318 4.25 7.19 18.80
C LEU A 318 2.92 6.46 18.95
N VAL A 319 1.77 7.13 18.76
CA VAL A 319 0.46 6.49 18.92
C VAL A 319 0.27 5.33 17.94
N PRO A 320 0.44 5.50 16.61
CA PRO A 320 0.36 4.37 15.70
C PRO A 320 1.46 3.33 15.91
N LEU A 321 2.71 3.78 16.21
CA LEU A 321 3.83 2.88 16.42
C LEU A 321 3.59 1.93 17.59
N VAL A 322 3.07 2.43 18.71
CA VAL A 322 2.71 1.59 19.88
C VAL A 322 1.68 0.55 19.48
N VAL A 323 0.62 0.94 18.76
CA VAL A 323 -0.41 0.00 18.31
C VAL A 323 0.20 -1.07 17.38
N PHE A 324 1.04 -0.67 16.43
CA PHE A 324 1.70 -1.62 15.53
C PHE A 324 2.65 -2.58 16.27
N VAL A 325 3.40 -2.10 17.26
CA VAL A 325 4.29 -2.96 18.07
C VAL A 325 3.50 -3.96 18.90
N LEU A 326 2.36 -3.55 19.46
CA LEU A 326 1.47 -4.43 20.24
C LEU A 326 0.72 -5.43 19.33
N ALA A 327 0.49 -5.08 18.08
CA ALA A 327 -0.14 -5.98 17.11
C ALA A 327 0.74 -7.22 16.84
N ARG A 328 0.10 -8.38 16.68
CA ARG A 328 0.80 -9.66 16.44
C ARG A 328 1.05 -9.96 14.97
N SER A 329 0.45 -9.20 14.05
CA SER A 329 0.75 -9.29 12.61
C SER A 329 1.56 -8.08 12.18
N ARG A 330 2.82 -8.30 11.75
CA ARG A 330 3.80 -7.25 11.48
C ARG A 330 4.37 -7.39 10.08
N LEU A 331 4.20 -6.32 9.28
CA LEU A 331 4.76 -6.21 7.93
C LEU A 331 5.42 -4.83 7.76
N PRO A 332 6.49 -4.72 6.94
CA PRO A 332 7.22 -3.47 6.75
C PRO A 332 6.35 -2.29 6.33
N PHE A 333 5.44 -2.48 5.38
CA PHE A 333 4.59 -1.40 4.84
C PHE A 333 3.56 -0.85 5.83
N TYR A 334 3.28 -1.53 6.94
CA TYR A 334 2.38 -1.00 7.98
C TYR A 334 2.90 0.31 8.58
N LEU A 335 4.23 0.51 8.59
CA LEU A 335 4.84 1.75 9.08
C LEU A 335 4.84 2.90 8.06
N LEU A 336 4.40 2.67 6.81
CA LEU A 336 4.46 3.68 5.76
C LEU A 336 3.81 5.03 6.13
N PRO A 337 2.65 5.08 6.84
CA PRO A 337 2.05 6.33 7.29
C PRO A 337 2.93 7.16 8.24
N LEU A 338 3.92 6.56 8.89
CA LEU A 338 4.85 7.25 9.79
C LEU A 338 5.96 8.00 9.05
N PHE A 339 6.15 7.75 7.76
CA PHE A 339 7.26 8.36 7.01
C PHE A 339 7.06 9.85 6.73
N ALA A 340 5.81 10.33 6.68
CA ALA A 340 5.53 11.77 6.57
C ALA A 340 6.03 12.55 7.81
N PRO A 341 5.63 12.22 9.06
CA PRO A 341 6.17 12.89 10.23
C PRO A 341 7.67 12.61 10.43
N LEU A 342 8.20 11.43 10.08
CA LEU A 342 9.64 11.15 10.13
C LEU A 342 10.43 12.05 9.16
N ALA A 343 9.88 12.41 8.01
CA ALA A 343 10.52 13.37 7.09
C ALA A 343 10.61 14.78 7.72
N LEU A 344 9.60 15.20 8.46
CA LEU A 344 9.63 16.47 9.21
C LEU A 344 10.67 16.43 10.34
N VAL A 345 10.76 15.31 11.08
CA VAL A 345 11.81 15.11 12.11
C VAL A 345 13.20 15.15 11.48
N ALA A 346 13.43 14.39 10.40
CA ALA A 346 14.71 14.36 9.71
C ALA A 346 15.11 15.74 9.15
N ALA A 347 14.17 16.48 8.58
CA ALA A 347 14.41 17.84 8.10
C ALA A 347 14.85 18.77 9.23
N ARG A 348 14.26 18.67 10.43
CA ARG A 348 14.71 19.42 11.62
C ARG A 348 16.11 18.98 12.06
N ALA A 349 16.37 17.68 12.10
CA ALA A 349 17.66 17.11 12.52
C ALA A 349 18.84 17.62 11.66
N VAL A 350 18.59 17.86 10.36
CA VAL A 350 19.61 18.38 9.43
C VAL A 350 19.45 19.89 9.15
N GLY A 351 18.58 20.58 9.87
CA GLY A 351 18.29 22.01 9.66
C GLY A 351 19.53 22.92 9.67
N ALA A 352 20.53 22.58 10.49
CA ALA A 352 21.80 23.31 10.57
C ALA A 352 22.85 22.89 9.53
N TRP A 353 22.59 21.89 8.69
CA TRP A 353 23.55 21.42 7.69
C TRP A 353 23.62 22.38 6.49
N SER A 354 24.78 22.46 5.84
CA SER A 354 24.91 23.22 4.60
C SER A 354 24.06 22.58 3.48
N ASN A 355 23.54 23.40 2.57
CA ASN A 355 22.76 22.90 1.42
C ASN A 355 23.54 21.88 0.59
N ARG A 356 24.87 22.05 0.48
CA ARG A 356 25.74 21.10 -0.24
C ARG A 356 25.72 19.71 0.43
N ARG A 357 25.81 19.61 1.75
CA ARG A 357 25.75 18.31 2.47
C ARG A 357 24.39 17.65 2.30
N VAL A 358 23.31 18.42 2.43
CA VAL A 358 21.94 17.93 2.20
C VAL A 358 21.78 17.43 0.79
N ALA A 359 22.22 18.21 -0.21
CA ALA A 359 22.12 17.84 -1.62
C ALA A 359 22.94 16.58 -1.96
N LEU A 360 24.16 16.47 -1.46
CA LEU A 360 25.00 15.27 -1.66
C LEU A 360 24.36 14.01 -1.08
N LEU A 361 23.79 14.10 0.16
CA LEU A 361 23.14 12.98 0.78
C LEU A 361 21.86 12.57 0.03
N ALA A 362 21.05 13.55 -0.40
CA ALA A 362 19.85 13.30 -1.19
C ALA A 362 20.19 12.68 -2.56
N LEU A 363 21.23 13.18 -3.23
CA LEU A 363 21.71 12.66 -4.52
C LEU A 363 22.22 11.22 -4.37
N ALA A 364 23.01 10.93 -3.33
CA ALA A 364 23.47 9.58 -3.03
C ALA A 364 22.27 8.63 -2.79
N GLY A 365 21.27 9.07 -2.03
CA GLY A 365 20.02 8.34 -1.83
C GLY A 365 19.27 8.11 -3.14
N ALA A 366 19.12 9.13 -3.97
CA ALA A 366 18.44 9.02 -5.26
C ALA A 366 19.16 8.03 -6.22
N ILE A 367 20.48 8.11 -6.31
CA ILE A 367 21.28 7.15 -7.10
C ILE A 367 21.12 5.74 -6.55
N GLY A 368 21.19 5.56 -5.22
CA GLY A 368 20.97 4.26 -4.58
C GLY A 368 19.59 3.67 -4.85
N LEU A 369 18.54 4.50 -4.83
CA LEU A 369 17.17 4.10 -5.16
C LEU A 369 17.00 3.70 -6.63
N LEU A 370 17.57 4.45 -7.56
CA LEU A 370 17.57 4.08 -8.98
C LEU A 370 18.35 2.79 -9.22
N ALA A 371 19.53 2.63 -8.58
CA ALA A 371 20.31 1.41 -8.65
C ALA A 371 19.54 0.20 -8.08
N LEU A 372 18.85 0.37 -6.96
CA LEU A 372 17.99 -0.67 -6.38
C LEU A 372 16.87 -1.08 -7.35
N ARG A 373 16.27 -0.10 -8.04
CA ARG A 373 15.21 -0.37 -9.04
C ARG A 373 15.77 -1.05 -10.28
N ALA A 374 16.87 -0.56 -10.81
CA ALA A 374 17.56 -1.19 -11.95
C ALA A 374 17.96 -2.63 -11.62
N PHE A 375 18.53 -2.87 -10.45
CA PHE A 375 18.85 -4.22 -9.97
C PHE A 375 17.61 -5.10 -9.89
N GLY A 376 16.51 -4.60 -9.30
CA GLY A 376 15.24 -5.34 -9.22
C GLY A 376 14.61 -5.66 -10.58
N ALA A 377 14.91 -4.86 -11.63
CA ALA A 377 14.46 -5.11 -12.99
C ALA A 377 15.32 -6.18 -13.72
N LEU A 378 16.60 -6.29 -13.37
CA LEU A 378 17.54 -7.26 -13.97
C LEU A 378 17.44 -8.64 -13.34
N VAL A 379 17.06 -8.74 -12.08
CA VAL A 379 16.97 -10.02 -11.37
C VAL A 379 15.58 -10.63 -11.55
N VAL A 380 15.52 -11.72 -12.32
CA VAL A 380 14.30 -12.54 -12.43
C VAL A 380 14.12 -13.29 -11.10
N ARG A 381 12.99 -13.02 -10.44
CA ARG A 381 12.63 -13.67 -9.18
C ARG A 381 11.61 -14.78 -9.41
N PRO A 382 11.57 -15.81 -8.54
CA PRO A 382 10.52 -16.84 -8.61
C PRO A 382 9.10 -16.27 -8.52
N GLU A 383 8.94 -15.11 -7.90
CA GLU A 383 7.67 -14.41 -7.75
C GLU A 383 7.25 -13.58 -8.98
N ASP A 384 8.08 -13.48 -10.01
CA ASP A 384 7.79 -12.71 -11.24
C ASP A 384 6.77 -13.43 -12.12
N ASP A 385 5.54 -12.89 -12.19
CA ASP A 385 4.45 -13.46 -12.97
C ASP A 385 4.65 -13.30 -14.48
N ARG A 386 5.36 -12.27 -14.94
CA ARG A 386 5.73 -12.09 -16.35
C ARG A 386 6.63 -13.22 -16.85
N ALA A 387 7.61 -13.59 -16.04
CA ALA A 387 8.54 -14.66 -16.38
C ALA A 387 7.82 -16.03 -16.46
N LEU A 388 6.93 -16.30 -15.51
CA LEU A 388 6.12 -17.52 -15.51
C LEU A 388 5.13 -17.53 -16.68
N ALA A 389 4.45 -16.42 -16.97
CA ALA A 389 3.54 -16.31 -18.10
C ALA A 389 4.22 -16.62 -19.44
N ARG A 390 5.44 -16.09 -19.64
CA ARG A 390 6.24 -16.44 -20.85
C ARG A 390 6.56 -17.91 -20.94
N ALA A 391 6.87 -18.58 -19.83
CA ALA A 391 7.15 -20.00 -19.79
C ALA A 391 5.87 -20.83 -20.09
N ILE A 392 4.70 -20.38 -19.63
CA ILE A 392 3.41 -21.01 -19.91
C ILE A 392 3.01 -20.79 -21.38
N ALA A 393 3.18 -19.59 -21.91
CA ALA A 393 2.86 -19.27 -23.31
C ALA A 393 3.76 -20.02 -24.31
N ALA A 394 4.89 -20.53 -23.89
CA ALA A 394 5.77 -21.37 -24.72
C ALA A 394 5.37 -22.86 -24.73
N LEU A 395 4.34 -23.26 -23.98
CA LEU A 395 3.84 -24.65 -24.00
C LEU A 395 3.10 -24.94 -25.31
N PRO A 396 3.10 -26.22 -25.76
CA PRO A 396 2.49 -26.62 -27.04
C PRO A 396 0.95 -26.71 -26.94
N VAL A 397 0.30 -25.59 -26.70
CA VAL A 397 -1.16 -25.46 -26.67
C VAL A 397 -1.59 -24.22 -27.48
N PRO A 398 -2.70 -24.30 -28.25
CA PRO A 398 -3.07 -23.20 -29.16
C PRO A 398 -3.64 -21.99 -28.43
N ARG A 399 -4.34 -22.21 -27.32
CA ARG A 399 -4.98 -21.18 -26.49
C ARG A 399 -4.97 -21.64 -25.03
N ILE A 400 -4.97 -20.70 -24.12
CA ILE A 400 -5.06 -20.92 -22.67
C ILE A 400 -6.23 -20.12 -22.15
N ASP A 401 -7.29 -20.78 -21.70
CA ASP A 401 -8.47 -20.15 -21.14
C ASP A 401 -8.40 -20.13 -19.60
N GLU A 402 -7.70 -21.13 -19.01
CA GLU A 402 -7.59 -21.25 -17.56
C GLU A 402 -6.25 -21.86 -17.13
N VAL A 403 -5.72 -21.37 -16.02
CA VAL A 403 -4.51 -21.89 -15.36
C VAL A 403 -4.84 -22.27 -13.91
N ALA A 404 -4.91 -23.57 -13.63
CA ALA A 404 -5.21 -24.11 -12.30
C ALA A 404 -3.95 -24.56 -11.57
N PHE A 405 -3.75 -24.07 -10.36
CA PHE A 405 -2.65 -24.41 -9.46
C PHE A 405 -3.05 -25.53 -8.53
N VAL A 406 -2.44 -26.72 -8.69
CA VAL A 406 -2.78 -27.92 -7.92
C VAL A 406 -2.10 -27.91 -6.56
N ASN A 407 -2.88 -27.93 -5.47
CA ASN A 407 -2.46 -27.93 -4.07
C ASN A 407 -1.40 -26.88 -3.72
N THR A 408 -1.38 -25.76 -4.46
CA THR A 408 -0.46 -24.65 -4.21
C THR A 408 -1.15 -23.31 -4.36
N ALA A 409 -0.54 -22.25 -3.84
CA ALA A 409 -1.12 -20.90 -3.94
C ALA A 409 -1.13 -20.43 -5.40
N PRO A 410 -2.27 -19.95 -5.90
CA PRO A 410 -2.39 -19.43 -7.26
C PRO A 410 -1.60 -18.13 -7.43
N ARG A 411 -1.12 -17.92 -8.64
CA ARG A 411 -0.39 -16.74 -9.06
C ARG A 411 -1.29 -15.89 -9.95
N TYR A 412 -2.19 -15.14 -9.31
CA TYR A 412 -3.25 -14.37 -9.96
C TYR A 412 -2.75 -13.35 -10.98
N GLY A 413 -1.51 -12.87 -10.87
CA GLY A 413 -0.93 -11.98 -11.86
C GLY A 413 -0.76 -12.58 -13.26
N LEU A 414 -0.91 -13.90 -13.42
CA LEU A 414 -0.91 -14.53 -14.72
C LEU A 414 -2.11 -14.09 -15.57
N ALA A 415 -3.28 -13.81 -14.97
CA ALA A 415 -4.44 -13.26 -15.67
C ALA A 415 -4.12 -11.98 -16.45
N PHE A 416 -3.22 -11.14 -15.90
CA PHE A 416 -2.77 -9.91 -16.56
C PHE A 416 -1.99 -10.16 -17.86
N TYR A 417 -1.24 -11.26 -17.95
CA TYR A 417 -0.35 -11.55 -19.08
C TYR A 417 -0.95 -12.51 -20.08
N LEU A 418 -1.79 -13.47 -19.64
CA LEU A 418 -2.31 -14.56 -20.46
C LEU A 418 -3.75 -14.34 -20.89
N ASP A 419 -4.46 -13.38 -20.32
CA ASP A 419 -5.91 -13.19 -20.49
C ASP A 419 -6.70 -14.47 -20.17
N ALA A 420 -6.22 -15.22 -19.18
CA ALA A 420 -6.76 -16.50 -18.75
C ALA A 420 -7.19 -16.43 -17.28
N GLU A 421 -8.18 -17.19 -16.91
CA GLU A 421 -8.59 -17.34 -15.52
C GLU A 421 -7.52 -18.08 -14.72
N VAL A 422 -7.35 -17.68 -13.46
CA VAL A 422 -6.36 -18.30 -12.56
C VAL A 422 -7.05 -18.84 -11.33
N GLU A 423 -6.94 -20.15 -11.13
CA GLU A 423 -7.63 -20.84 -10.05
C GLU A 423 -6.69 -21.62 -9.16
N ARG A 424 -7.22 -22.02 -8.02
CA ARG A 424 -6.63 -23.00 -7.13
C ARG A 424 -7.47 -24.29 -7.19
N LEU A 425 -6.82 -25.38 -7.53
CA LEU A 425 -7.40 -26.72 -7.43
C LEU A 425 -6.83 -27.41 -6.17
N SER A 426 -7.69 -27.71 -5.20
CA SER A 426 -7.34 -28.51 -4.02
C SER A 426 -7.83 -29.95 -4.23
N LEU A 427 -6.91 -30.89 -4.20
CA LEU A 427 -7.20 -32.31 -4.37
C LEU A 427 -7.26 -33.06 -3.02
N ASP A 428 -6.89 -32.40 -1.91
CA ASP A 428 -6.91 -32.98 -0.57
C ASP A 428 -8.20 -32.57 0.15
N ASP A 429 -8.79 -33.52 0.91
CA ASP A 429 -10.03 -33.31 1.69
C ASP A 429 -9.86 -32.38 2.91
N ASP A 430 -8.68 -31.81 3.09
CA ASP A 430 -8.38 -30.95 4.24
C ASP A 430 -8.75 -29.48 3.92
N PRO A 431 -9.90 -28.99 4.42
CA PRO A 431 -10.31 -27.61 4.24
C PRO A 431 -9.59 -26.74 5.26
N PRO A 432 -8.59 -25.95 4.88
CA PRO A 432 -8.11 -24.97 5.83
C PRO A 432 -8.96 -23.73 5.79
N ALA A 433 -9.44 -23.38 6.99
CA ALA A 433 -9.90 -22.07 7.46
C ALA A 433 -10.39 -21.05 6.41
N ALA A 434 -11.58 -20.57 6.60
CA ALA A 434 -12.31 -19.32 6.26
C ALA A 434 -11.88 -18.39 5.10
N GLN A 435 -10.84 -18.69 4.35
CA GLN A 435 -10.36 -17.87 3.20
C GLN A 435 -10.10 -18.71 1.93
N ARG A 436 -10.51 -19.95 1.92
CA ARG A 436 -10.33 -20.83 0.77
C ARG A 436 -11.69 -21.11 0.15
N PRO A 437 -11.76 -21.00 -1.19
CA PRO A 437 -12.92 -21.51 -1.90
C PRO A 437 -13.18 -22.95 -1.47
N PRO A 438 -14.46 -23.39 -1.34
CA PRO A 438 -14.75 -24.77 -1.09
C PRO A 438 -14.02 -25.60 -2.14
N ALA A 439 -13.21 -26.56 -1.68
CA ALA A 439 -12.61 -27.52 -2.56
C ALA A 439 -13.75 -28.31 -3.24
N ARG A 440 -13.95 -28.07 -4.52
CA ARG A 440 -14.79 -28.99 -5.30
C ARG A 440 -13.86 -30.12 -5.69
N GLY A 441 -14.08 -31.30 -5.13
CA GLY A 441 -13.37 -32.55 -5.46
C GLY A 441 -13.58 -33.03 -6.92
N GLU A 442 -14.39 -32.32 -7.68
CA GLU A 442 -14.59 -32.56 -9.11
C GLU A 442 -14.06 -31.34 -9.87
N VAL A 443 -13.13 -31.61 -10.79
CA VAL A 443 -12.71 -30.65 -11.81
C VAL A 443 -13.88 -30.53 -12.78
N PRO A 444 -14.74 -29.49 -12.74
CA PRO A 444 -15.74 -29.34 -13.76
C PRO A 444 -14.99 -29.17 -15.07
N LEU A 445 -15.35 -29.97 -16.06
CA LEU A 445 -14.91 -29.76 -17.44
C LEU A 445 -15.58 -28.46 -17.91
N ARG A 446 -14.87 -27.33 -17.74
CA ARG A 446 -15.29 -26.09 -18.41
C ARG A 446 -14.96 -26.19 -19.90
N GLU A 447 -15.80 -25.60 -20.74
CA GLU A 447 -15.48 -25.41 -22.14
C GLU A 447 -14.25 -24.51 -22.25
N GLY A 448 -13.14 -25.04 -22.81
CA GLY A 448 -11.89 -24.29 -22.99
C GLY A 448 -10.65 -25.07 -22.58
N CYS A 449 -9.48 -24.51 -22.94
CA CYS A 449 -8.18 -25.11 -22.61
C CYS A 449 -7.75 -24.79 -21.19
N ARG A 450 -7.74 -25.81 -20.31
CA ARG A 450 -7.27 -25.71 -18.93
C ARG A 450 -5.87 -26.31 -18.79
N ILE A 451 -4.93 -25.55 -18.26
CA ILE A 451 -3.59 -26.00 -17.90
C ILE A 451 -3.51 -26.21 -16.38
N LEU A 452 -3.08 -27.39 -15.96
CA LEU A 452 -2.80 -27.70 -14.56
C LEU A 452 -1.30 -27.48 -14.28
N LEU A 453 -0.98 -26.62 -13.33
CA LEU A 453 0.38 -26.38 -12.85
C LEU A 453 0.61 -27.11 -11.54
N VAL A 454 1.54 -28.06 -11.54
CA VAL A 454 1.79 -28.99 -10.44
C VAL A 454 3.22 -28.87 -9.98
N GLU A 455 3.43 -28.54 -8.70
CA GLU A 455 4.74 -28.64 -8.08
C GLU A 455 5.12 -30.11 -7.81
N ALA A 456 6.41 -30.42 -7.74
CA ALA A 456 6.91 -31.78 -7.48
C ALA A 456 6.29 -32.43 -6.23
N ARG A 457 6.06 -31.65 -5.18
CA ARG A 457 5.42 -32.11 -3.92
C ARG A 457 3.95 -32.51 -4.08
N SER A 458 3.24 -31.94 -5.05
CA SER A 458 1.81 -32.20 -5.30
C SER A 458 1.59 -33.26 -6.40
N ALA A 459 2.66 -33.77 -7.03
CA ALA A 459 2.59 -34.74 -8.11
C ALA A 459 2.03 -36.12 -7.67
N ALA A 460 2.22 -36.51 -6.40
CA ALA A 460 1.65 -37.72 -5.84
C ALA A 460 0.14 -37.62 -5.68
N ALA A 461 -0.38 -36.47 -5.15
CA ALA A 461 -1.81 -36.22 -5.01
C ALA A 461 -2.53 -36.21 -6.37
N LEU A 462 -1.92 -35.62 -7.40
CA LEU A 462 -2.49 -35.68 -8.74
C LEU A 462 -2.59 -37.12 -9.26
N ARG A 463 -1.56 -37.94 -9.05
CA ARG A 463 -1.54 -39.37 -9.47
C ARG A 463 -2.58 -40.20 -8.72
N SER A 464 -2.79 -39.98 -7.43
CA SER A 464 -3.81 -40.70 -6.65
C SER A 464 -5.23 -40.37 -7.12
N ASN A 465 -5.50 -39.11 -7.45
CA ASN A 465 -6.78 -38.70 -8.04
C ASN A 465 -7.02 -39.30 -9.44
N LEU A 466 -5.97 -39.51 -10.24
CA LEU A 466 -6.05 -40.22 -11.51
C LEU A 466 -6.52 -41.67 -11.35
N ALA A 467 -6.13 -42.32 -10.28
CA ALA A 467 -6.50 -43.72 -9.99
C ALA A 467 -7.96 -43.88 -9.61
N THR A 468 -8.65 -42.78 -9.18
CA THR A 468 -10.07 -42.79 -8.80
C THR A 468 -11.05 -42.47 -9.95
N GLY A 469 -10.56 -42.39 -11.22
CA GLY A 469 -11.43 -42.38 -12.41
C GLY A 469 -11.76 -41.01 -13.00
N VAL A 470 -11.16 -39.93 -12.51
CA VAL A 470 -11.37 -38.59 -13.10
C VAL A 470 -10.28 -38.29 -14.13
N GLY A 471 -10.52 -38.71 -15.38
CA GLY A 471 -9.81 -38.25 -16.56
C GLY A 471 -8.32 -38.61 -16.70
N SER A 472 -7.83 -38.70 -17.92
CA SER A 472 -6.42 -38.79 -18.22
C SER A 472 -5.81 -37.38 -18.30
N TYR A 473 -4.65 -37.14 -17.67
CA TYR A 473 -3.90 -35.89 -17.84
C TYR A 473 -2.68 -36.13 -18.74
N ARG A 474 -2.54 -35.31 -19.77
CA ARG A 474 -1.37 -35.36 -20.65
C ARG A 474 -0.32 -34.33 -20.19
N ARG A 475 0.88 -34.76 -19.88
CA ARG A 475 2.00 -33.84 -19.62
C ARG A 475 2.37 -33.12 -20.92
N ILE A 476 2.43 -31.78 -20.87
CA ILE A 476 2.76 -30.94 -22.03
C ILE A 476 4.11 -30.24 -21.89
N GLY A 477 4.70 -30.17 -20.69
CA GLY A 477 5.99 -29.53 -20.50
C GLY A 477 6.26 -29.12 -19.06
N ALA A 478 7.10 -28.10 -18.90
CA ALA A 478 7.41 -27.46 -17.63
C ALA A 478 7.39 -25.94 -17.78
N ALA A 479 6.89 -25.25 -16.77
CA ALA A 479 6.90 -23.79 -16.68
C ALA A 479 7.48 -23.36 -15.31
N GLY A 480 8.72 -22.88 -15.32
CA GLY A 480 9.45 -22.58 -14.09
C GLY A 480 9.60 -23.83 -13.20
N ARG A 481 9.10 -23.75 -11.96
CA ARG A 481 9.13 -24.88 -11.00
C ARG A 481 7.94 -25.84 -11.14
N TYR A 482 7.02 -25.58 -12.06
CA TYR A 482 5.80 -26.36 -12.26
C TYR A 482 5.94 -27.31 -13.44
N THR A 483 5.39 -28.52 -13.30
CA THR A 483 5.08 -29.39 -14.44
C THR A 483 3.69 -29.06 -14.93
N ALA A 484 3.53 -28.90 -16.24
CA ALA A 484 2.26 -28.53 -16.87
C ALA A 484 1.58 -29.75 -17.47
N TYR A 485 0.29 -29.88 -17.20
CA TYR A 485 -0.58 -30.92 -17.72
C TYR A 485 -1.83 -30.29 -18.35
N VAL A 486 -2.43 -30.99 -19.30
CA VAL A 486 -3.77 -30.67 -19.85
C VAL A 486 -4.72 -31.83 -19.67
N VAL A 487 -6.00 -31.54 -19.58
CA VAL A 487 -7.09 -32.52 -19.60
C VAL A 487 -7.45 -32.81 -21.06
N PRO A 488 -7.30 -34.05 -21.58
CA PRO A 488 -7.69 -34.37 -22.93
C PRO A 488 -9.19 -34.17 -23.14
N GLY A 489 -9.58 -33.66 -24.31
CA GLY A 489 -10.95 -33.31 -24.63
C GLY A 489 -11.45 -31.96 -24.13
N GLY A 490 -10.58 -31.18 -23.46
CA GLY A 490 -10.89 -29.86 -22.90
C GLY A 490 -10.46 -28.68 -23.79
N GLY A 491 -10.58 -28.76 -25.12
CA GLY A 491 -10.29 -27.59 -26.00
C GLY A 491 -8.80 -27.23 -26.15
N CYS A 492 -7.89 -28.05 -25.63
CA CYS A 492 -6.44 -27.86 -25.73
C CYS A 492 -5.76 -28.61 -26.87
N ASP A 493 -6.52 -29.36 -27.68
CA ASP A 493 -6.02 -30.18 -28.77
C ASP A 493 -5.99 -29.45 -30.11
#